data_9756d1038a0a4c9a2b738470cda5dec7
#
_entry.id   9756d1038a0a4c9a2b738470cda5dec7
#
_cell.length_a   1.000
_cell.length_b   1.000
_cell.length_c   1.000
_cell.angle_alpha   90.00
_cell.angle_beta   90.00
_cell.angle_gamma   90.00
#
_symmetry.space_group_name_H-M   'P 1'
#
loop_
_entity.id
_entity.type
_entity.pdbx_description
1 polymer ?
#
loop_
_entity_poly.entity_id
_entity_poly.type
_entity_poly.pdbx_seq_one_letter_code
_entity_poly.pdbx_strand_id
1 'polypeptide(L)'
;MNEICICGKKACHSHHRVFRSQCRPLIECDLNLIPLCLECHDKIHNGKGHKLDRLLKLQFQNNLEILFDKELLTREEIKEVLDISDKPLNRLLKPLVLQKGKYVREDVIRACMGGKLIVEGE
;
A
#
# COMPACT_ATOMS: atom_id res chain seq x y z
N MET A 1 -10.72 -19.78 3.79
CA MET A 1 -10.04 -19.85 2.51
C MET A 1 -8.62 -20.36 2.67
N ASN A 2 -8.19 -21.19 1.73
CA ASN A 2 -6.83 -21.71 1.73
C ASN A 2 -5.94 -20.83 0.86
N GLU A 3 -5.45 -19.76 1.46
CA GLU A 3 -4.53 -18.87 0.78
C GLU A 3 -3.09 -19.35 0.97
N ILE A 4 -2.28 -19.08 -0.02
CA ILE A 4 -0.89 -19.54 -0.06
C ILE A 4 0.03 -18.32 0.05
N CYS A 5 1.04 -18.44 0.94
CA CYS A 5 2.09 -17.45 1.10
C CYS A 5 2.96 -17.37 -0.16
N ILE A 6 3.60 -16.24 -0.37
CA ILE A 6 4.53 -16.03 -1.48
C ILE A 6 5.65 -17.10 -1.51
N CYS A 7 6.00 -17.70 -0.37
CA CYS A 7 7.01 -18.76 -0.29
C CYS A 7 6.45 -20.16 -0.64
N GLY A 8 5.16 -20.28 -0.89
CA GLY A 8 4.51 -21.55 -1.24
C GLY A 8 3.87 -22.28 -0.08
N LYS A 9 4.10 -21.88 1.15
CA LYS A 9 3.50 -22.48 2.35
C LYS A 9 2.09 -21.93 2.56
N LYS A 10 1.29 -22.63 3.34
CA LYS A 10 -0.04 -22.18 3.70
C LYS A 10 0.05 -20.87 4.50
N ALA A 11 -0.69 -19.85 4.09
CA ALA A 11 -0.75 -18.58 4.78
C ALA A 11 -1.65 -18.67 6.02
N CYS A 12 -1.26 -17.95 7.07
CA CYS A 12 -2.05 -17.87 8.30
C CYS A 12 -2.24 -16.43 8.80
N HIS A 13 -1.62 -15.45 8.12
CA HIS A 13 -1.75 -14.03 8.46
C HIS A 13 -2.12 -13.21 7.24
N SER A 14 -2.91 -12.15 7.47
CA SER A 14 -3.13 -11.11 6.48
C SER A 14 -2.17 -9.97 6.84
N HIS A 15 -1.11 -9.84 6.07
CA HIS A 15 -0.04 -8.87 6.33
C HIS A 15 -0.28 -7.56 5.59
N HIS A 16 -0.05 -6.44 6.26
CA HIS A 16 -0.09 -5.13 5.62
C HIS A 16 1.25 -4.86 4.94
N ARG A 17 1.23 -4.68 3.62
CA ARG A 17 2.45 -4.39 2.83
C ARG A 17 3.11 -3.11 3.32
N VAL A 18 2.36 -2.01 3.36
CA VAL A 18 2.71 -0.79 4.08
C VAL A 18 2.11 -0.95 5.47
N PHE A 19 2.95 -0.91 6.50
CA PHE A 19 2.56 -1.24 7.87
C PHE A 19 1.50 -0.29 8.40
N ARG A 20 0.69 -0.77 9.35
CA ARG A 20 -0.33 0.05 10.01
C ARG A 20 0.23 1.34 10.56
N SER A 21 1.44 1.29 11.14
CA SER A 21 2.12 2.46 11.69
C SER A 21 2.59 3.44 10.63
N GLN A 22 2.78 2.97 9.39
CA GLN A 22 3.25 3.78 8.27
C GLN A 22 2.12 4.46 7.51
N CYS A 23 0.98 3.81 7.39
CA CYS A 23 -0.17 4.37 6.70
C CYS A 23 -1.49 3.81 7.27
N ARG A 24 -1.99 4.44 8.31
CA ARG A 24 -3.24 4.01 8.97
C ARG A 24 -4.46 4.02 8.05
N PRO A 25 -4.63 4.99 7.14
CA PRO A 25 -5.78 4.98 6.23
C PRO A 25 -5.93 3.73 5.39
N LEU A 26 -4.86 2.95 5.19
CA LEU A 26 -4.88 1.76 4.35
C LEU A 26 -4.97 0.43 5.13
N ILE A 27 -5.37 0.48 6.40
CA ILE A 27 -5.52 -0.74 7.21
C ILE A 27 -6.52 -1.71 6.59
N GLU A 28 -7.61 -1.21 6.02
CA GLU A 28 -8.65 -2.05 5.41
C GLU A 28 -8.60 -2.08 3.88
N CYS A 29 -7.54 -1.54 3.28
CA CYS A 29 -7.36 -1.54 1.83
C CYS A 29 -6.85 -2.90 1.37
N ASP A 30 -7.64 -3.62 0.59
CA ASP A 30 -7.29 -4.97 0.11
C ASP A 30 -6.00 -4.97 -0.71
N LEU A 31 -5.74 -3.92 -1.49
CA LEU A 31 -4.50 -3.81 -2.27
C LEU A 31 -3.26 -3.80 -1.38
N ASN A 32 -3.42 -3.36 -0.13
CA ASN A 32 -2.33 -3.29 0.84
C ASN A 32 -2.16 -4.58 1.64
N LEU A 33 -3.02 -5.57 1.43
CA LEU A 33 -2.99 -6.82 2.18
C LEU A 33 -2.41 -7.95 1.34
N ILE A 34 -1.66 -8.82 1.99
CA ILE A 34 -1.14 -10.03 1.37
C ILE A 34 -1.14 -11.18 2.38
N PRO A 35 -1.55 -12.39 1.97
CA PRO A 35 -1.47 -13.54 2.87
C PRO A 35 -0.03 -13.99 3.03
N LEU A 36 0.42 -14.18 4.27
CA LEU A 36 1.74 -14.69 4.59
C LEU A 36 1.66 -15.84 5.60
N CYS A 37 2.58 -16.79 5.49
CA CYS A 37 2.77 -17.80 6.51
C CYS A 37 3.44 -17.15 7.74
N LEU A 38 3.39 -17.85 8.87
CA LEU A 38 3.97 -17.36 10.11
C LEU A 38 5.46 -17.03 9.97
N GLU A 39 6.20 -17.91 9.31
CA GLU A 39 7.64 -17.76 9.16
C GLU A 39 8.02 -16.50 8.37
N CYS A 40 7.38 -16.25 7.22
CA CYS A 40 7.63 -15.06 6.42
C CYS A 40 7.20 -13.79 7.16
N HIS A 41 6.06 -13.83 7.83
CA HIS A 41 5.55 -12.71 8.61
C HIS A 41 6.53 -12.35 9.73
N ASP A 42 7.01 -13.36 10.47
CA ASP A 42 7.96 -13.14 11.56
C ASP A 42 9.30 -12.59 11.06
N LYS A 43 9.80 -13.08 9.94
CA LYS A 43 11.06 -12.57 9.36
C LYS A 43 10.99 -11.07 9.09
N ILE A 44 9.87 -10.60 8.54
CA ILE A 44 9.69 -9.17 8.25
C ILE A 44 9.73 -8.37 9.55
N HIS A 45 8.99 -8.80 10.58
CA HIS A 45 8.88 -8.06 11.83
C HIS A 45 10.12 -8.18 12.72
N ASN A 46 10.97 -9.19 12.49
CA ASN A 46 12.21 -9.38 13.25
C ASN A 46 13.45 -8.79 12.57
N GLY A 47 13.26 -8.03 11.50
CA GLY A 47 14.35 -7.36 10.80
C GLY A 47 15.21 -8.28 9.94
N LYS A 48 14.76 -9.51 9.67
CA LYS A 48 15.48 -10.48 8.84
C LYS A 48 14.90 -10.61 7.44
N GLY A 49 13.80 -9.92 7.18
CA GLY A 49 13.09 -10.01 5.91
C GLY A 49 13.08 -8.72 5.12
N HIS A 50 14.17 -7.95 5.11
CA HIS A 50 14.24 -6.67 4.40
C HIS A 50 13.95 -6.79 2.91
N LYS A 51 14.47 -7.81 2.26
CA LYS A 51 14.24 -8.02 0.83
C LYS A 51 12.79 -8.34 0.54
N LEU A 52 12.18 -9.19 1.36
CA LEU A 52 10.78 -9.54 1.22
C LEU A 52 9.89 -8.33 1.49
N ASP A 53 10.15 -7.61 2.58
CA ASP A 53 9.39 -6.40 2.92
C ASP A 53 9.44 -5.39 1.78
N ARG A 54 10.62 -5.12 1.25
CA ARG A 54 10.79 -4.20 0.13
C ARG A 54 10.05 -4.69 -1.11
N LEU A 55 10.12 -5.98 -1.42
CA LEU A 55 9.41 -6.56 -2.54
C LEU A 55 7.89 -6.37 -2.43
N LEU A 56 7.32 -6.66 -1.25
CA LEU A 56 5.89 -6.54 -1.02
C LEU A 56 5.42 -5.09 -1.14
N LYS A 57 6.20 -4.15 -0.63
CA LYS A 57 5.90 -2.72 -0.76
C LYS A 57 6.04 -2.24 -2.20
N LEU A 58 7.06 -2.71 -2.91
CA LEU A 58 7.27 -2.35 -4.31
C LEU A 58 6.14 -2.87 -5.19
N GLN A 59 5.65 -4.10 -4.94
CA GLN A 59 4.49 -4.63 -5.65
C GLN A 59 3.27 -3.73 -5.48
N PHE A 60 3.04 -3.26 -4.27
CA PHE A 60 1.93 -2.34 -3.99
C PHE A 60 2.11 -1.02 -4.74
N GLN A 61 3.29 -0.42 -4.67
CA GLN A 61 3.60 0.81 -5.39
C GLN A 61 3.39 0.65 -6.89
N ASN A 62 3.89 -0.43 -7.48
CA ASN A 62 3.72 -0.70 -8.90
C ASN A 62 2.25 -0.87 -9.28
N ASN A 63 1.47 -1.55 -8.44
CA ASN A 63 0.03 -1.70 -8.67
C ASN A 63 -0.67 -0.34 -8.65
N LEU A 64 -0.32 0.53 -7.72
CA LEU A 64 -0.90 1.88 -7.65
C LEU A 64 -0.52 2.71 -8.88
N GLU A 65 0.71 2.58 -9.35
CA GLU A 65 1.17 3.28 -10.54
C GLU A 65 0.40 2.86 -11.80
N ILE A 66 -0.01 1.59 -11.88
CA ILE A 66 -0.83 1.09 -12.97
C ILE A 66 -2.28 1.56 -12.84
N LEU A 67 -2.83 1.47 -11.63
CA LEU A 67 -4.25 1.76 -11.38
C LEU A 67 -4.55 3.26 -11.40
N PHE A 68 -3.62 4.08 -10.93
CA PHE A 68 -3.71 5.54 -11.03
C PHE A 68 -3.04 5.98 -12.33
N ASP A 69 -3.82 5.99 -13.40
CA ASP A 69 -3.29 6.18 -14.76
C ASP A 69 -3.31 7.63 -15.27
N LYS A 70 -3.68 8.58 -14.43
CA LYS A 70 -3.72 10.01 -14.76
C LYS A 70 -2.80 10.80 -13.86
N GLU A 71 -2.22 11.89 -14.35
CA GLU A 71 -1.34 12.74 -13.55
C GLU A 71 -2.08 13.50 -12.46
N LEU A 72 -3.35 13.85 -12.70
CA LEU A 72 -4.22 14.51 -11.72
C LEU A 72 -5.44 13.63 -11.49
N LEU A 73 -5.76 13.41 -10.22
CA LEU A 73 -6.81 12.48 -9.80
C LEU A 73 -7.88 13.20 -9.00
N THR A 74 -9.13 12.82 -9.23
CA THR A 74 -10.23 13.27 -8.39
C THR A 74 -10.29 12.38 -7.13
N ARG A 75 -10.96 12.88 -6.09
CA ARG A 75 -11.21 12.10 -4.88
C ARG A 75 -11.95 10.79 -5.22
N GLU A 76 -12.93 10.86 -6.10
CA GLU A 76 -13.73 9.72 -6.52
C GLU A 76 -12.89 8.65 -7.20
N GLU A 77 -11.97 9.05 -8.07
CA GLU A 77 -11.05 8.13 -8.73
C GLU A 77 -10.14 7.43 -7.72
N ILE A 78 -9.64 8.18 -6.74
CA ILE A 78 -8.79 7.62 -5.69
C ILE A 78 -9.58 6.64 -4.82
N LYS A 79 -10.79 7.00 -4.44
CA LYS A 79 -11.67 6.15 -3.64
C LYS A 79 -11.98 4.84 -4.35
N GLU A 80 -12.26 4.91 -5.66
CA GLU A 80 -12.58 3.72 -6.45
C GLU A 80 -11.41 2.73 -6.47
N VAL A 81 -10.20 3.21 -6.67
CA VAL A 81 -9.00 2.37 -6.72
C VAL A 81 -8.71 1.76 -5.35
N LEU A 82 -8.70 2.57 -4.29
CA LEU A 82 -8.32 2.10 -2.95
C LEU A 82 -9.43 1.32 -2.26
N ASP A 83 -10.68 1.54 -2.67
CA ASP A 83 -11.87 0.88 -2.11
C ASP A 83 -11.90 0.97 -0.58
N ILE A 84 -11.66 2.16 -0.05
CA ILE A 84 -11.73 2.46 1.38
C ILE A 84 -12.87 3.43 1.65
N SER A 85 -13.33 3.46 2.90
CA SER A 85 -14.41 4.36 3.30
C SER A 85 -13.95 5.82 3.34
N ASP A 86 -14.91 6.74 3.44
CA ASP A 86 -14.63 8.17 3.38
C ASP A 86 -13.73 8.68 4.50
N LYS A 87 -13.89 8.14 5.70
CA LYS A 87 -13.11 8.61 6.85
C LYS A 87 -11.61 8.37 6.69
N PRO A 88 -11.13 7.14 6.42
CA PRO A 88 -9.71 6.95 6.13
C PRO A 88 -9.26 7.66 4.86
N LEU A 89 -10.11 7.76 3.84
CA LEU A 89 -9.75 8.51 2.63
C LEU A 89 -9.50 9.98 2.94
N ASN A 90 -10.35 10.59 3.78
CA ASN A 90 -10.16 11.97 4.21
C ASN A 90 -8.82 12.17 4.92
N ARG A 91 -8.44 11.22 5.79
CA ARG A 91 -7.15 11.27 6.49
C ARG A 91 -5.97 11.17 5.53
N LEU A 92 -6.07 10.28 4.54
CA LEU A 92 -5.02 10.08 3.54
C LEU A 92 -4.79 11.36 2.73
N LEU A 93 -5.87 12.01 2.30
CA LEU A 93 -5.80 13.13 1.37
C LEU A 93 -5.62 14.49 2.04
N LYS A 94 -5.94 14.60 3.34
CA LYS A 94 -5.91 15.88 4.05
C LYS A 94 -4.58 16.64 3.93
N PRO A 95 -3.41 16.01 4.09
CA PRO A 95 -2.15 16.74 3.98
C PRO A 95 -1.73 17.10 2.56
N LEU A 96 -2.43 16.59 1.55
CA LEU A 96 -2.03 16.77 0.15
C LEU A 96 -2.52 18.10 -0.41
N VAL A 97 -1.67 18.74 -1.22
CA VAL A 97 -1.99 20.00 -1.88
C VAL A 97 -2.63 19.73 -3.22
N LEU A 98 -3.75 20.37 -3.49
CA LEU A 98 -4.46 20.25 -4.77
C LEU A 98 -3.75 21.06 -5.85
N GLN A 99 -3.74 20.54 -7.07
CA GLN A 99 -3.31 21.23 -8.27
C GLN A 99 -4.48 21.25 -9.24
N LYS A 100 -4.92 22.45 -9.63
CA LYS A 100 -6.12 22.64 -10.49
C LYS A 100 -7.35 21.94 -9.92
N GLY A 101 -7.49 21.92 -8.59
CA GLY A 101 -8.60 21.28 -7.90
C GLY A 101 -8.55 19.77 -7.81
N LYS A 102 -7.44 19.15 -8.23
CA LYS A 102 -7.25 17.71 -8.20
C LYS A 102 -5.99 17.33 -7.46
N TYR A 103 -5.86 16.04 -7.12
CA TYR A 103 -4.70 15.51 -6.42
C TYR A 103 -3.64 15.05 -7.41
N VAL A 104 -2.38 15.35 -7.10
CA VAL A 104 -1.25 14.92 -7.94
C VAL A 104 -1.02 13.43 -7.71
N ARG A 105 -0.97 12.65 -8.79
CA ARG A 105 -0.79 11.20 -8.77
C ARG A 105 0.39 10.76 -7.88
N GLU A 106 1.56 11.35 -8.07
CA GLU A 106 2.74 11.00 -7.29
C GLU A 106 2.54 11.24 -5.80
N ASP A 107 1.89 12.34 -5.44
CA ASP A 107 1.60 12.66 -4.04
C ASP A 107 0.67 11.64 -3.39
N VAL A 108 -0.33 11.18 -4.14
CA VAL A 108 -1.27 10.16 -3.67
C VAL A 108 -0.54 8.83 -3.45
N ILE A 109 0.27 8.41 -4.40
CA ILE A 109 1.04 7.16 -4.30
C ILE A 109 2.01 7.25 -3.12
N ARG A 110 2.71 8.36 -2.98
CA ARG A 110 3.63 8.56 -1.85
C ARG A 110 2.90 8.48 -0.51
N ALA A 111 1.73 9.08 -0.40
CA ALA A 111 0.92 9.00 0.82
C ALA A 111 0.53 7.55 1.13
N CYS A 112 0.14 6.78 0.12
CA CYS A 112 -0.18 5.37 0.28
C CYS A 112 1.02 4.54 0.72
N MET A 113 2.22 4.96 0.36
CA MET A 113 3.47 4.28 0.73
C MET A 113 4.02 4.74 2.09
N GLY A 114 3.21 5.47 2.86
CA GLY A 114 3.65 5.95 4.17
C GLY A 114 4.58 7.16 4.10
N GLY A 115 4.56 7.87 2.99
CA GLY A 115 5.33 9.11 2.80
C GLY A 115 6.64 8.94 2.04
N LYS A 116 7.01 7.70 1.68
CA LYS A 116 8.28 7.44 1.02
C LYS A 116 8.12 6.47 -0.14
N LEU A 117 8.41 6.93 -1.35
CA LEU A 117 8.43 6.07 -2.53
C LEU A 117 9.67 5.16 -2.52
N ILE A 118 9.51 3.97 -3.07
CA ILE A 118 10.63 3.06 -3.31
C ILE A 118 11.25 3.43 -4.66
N VAL A 119 12.56 3.66 -4.65
CA VAL A 119 13.31 4.03 -5.86
C VAL A 119 14.19 2.86 -6.25
N GLU A 120 14.23 2.53 -7.55
CA GLU A 120 15.09 1.46 -8.05
C GLU A 120 16.57 1.78 -7.78
N GLY A 121 17.32 0.75 -7.45
CA GLY A 121 18.75 0.87 -7.18
C GLY A 121 19.11 1.19 -5.74
N GLU A 122 18.09 1.38 -4.88
CA GLU A 122 18.33 1.57 -3.45
C GLU A 122 18.34 0.26 -2.69
#